data_b616a14b1144485ab1a3a622cbbad8a8
#
_entry.id   b616a14b1144485ab1a3a622cbbad8a8
#
_cell.length_a   1.000
_cell.length_b   1.000
_cell.length_c   1.000
_cell.angle_alpha   90.00
_cell.angle_beta   90.00
_cell.angle_gamma   90.00
#
_symmetry.space_group_name_H-M   'P 1'
#
loop_
_entity.id
_entity.type
_entity.pdbx_description
1 polymer ?
#
loop_
_entity_poly.entity_id
_entity_poly.type
_entity_poly.pdbx_seq_one_letter_code
_entity_poly.pdbx_strand_id
1 'polypeptide(L)'
;MKIGYIRNSRITQENSVEVQNKLINDFCENNRIKLDKIIIDEGISGSGEKTKMRDGYNSIIEMIHNKEIDTLVVISISRWGRNLGEIYKSVQLMESKGVKFLSIKENIDTSTPYGRFTINLLSSLYEMELELIKDRVKDTLKMKKDSGKVYSKTPFGFNRVGDDLVENKKEKRLLNKMFKLKNSGLSYGKISDYLKRNRHLTKSGGKWTPNNVYSIMKNHIKDHKITPVLV
;
A
#
# COMPACT_ATOMS: atom_id res chain seq x y z
N MET A 1 13.03 -4.76 28.06
CA MET A 1 14.34 -5.33 27.61
C MET A 1 15.02 -4.39 26.63
N LYS A 2 16.36 -4.39 26.62
CA LYS A 2 17.20 -3.64 25.66
C LYS A 2 17.78 -4.60 24.64
N ILE A 3 17.47 -4.40 23.37
CA ILE A 3 17.77 -5.34 22.30
C ILE A 3 18.68 -4.69 21.26
N GLY A 4 19.72 -5.41 20.84
CA GLY A 4 20.49 -5.13 19.64
C GLY A 4 19.85 -5.85 18.43
N TYR A 5 19.85 -5.22 17.25
CA TYR A 5 19.41 -5.87 16.03
C TYR A 5 20.47 -5.79 14.93
N ILE A 6 20.74 -6.92 14.32
CA ILE A 6 21.71 -7.09 13.24
C ILE A 6 20.98 -7.63 12.00
N ARG A 7 21.23 -7.04 10.84
CA ARG A 7 20.79 -7.58 9.57
C ARG A 7 21.95 -7.70 8.59
N ASN A 8 22.17 -8.91 8.08
CA ASN A 8 23.12 -9.17 7.03
C ASN A 8 22.44 -9.59 5.73
N SER A 9 22.66 -8.86 4.62
CA SER A 9 22.06 -9.15 3.31
C SER A 9 23.06 -9.68 2.27
N ARG A 10 24.38 -9.50 2.48
CA ARG A 10 25.47 -10.02 1.65
C ARG A 10 26.73 -10.14 2.50
N ILE A 11 27.53 -11.16 2.23
CA ILE A 11 28.82 -11.38 2.90
C ILE A 11 29.83 -10.42 2.27
N THR A 12 29.98 -9.23 2.84
CA THR A 12 31.14 -8.38 2.66
C THR A 12 31.84 -8.28 4.03
N GLN A 13 33.16 -8.27 4.07
CA GLN A 13 33.92 -8.25 5.34
C GLN A 13 33.49 -7.12 6.27
N GLU A 14 33.21 -5.93 5.73
CA GLU A 14 32.76 -4.75 6.51
C GLU A 14 31.32 -4.88 7.08
N ASN A 15 30.55 -5.82 6.60
CA ASN A 15 29.13 -6.00 6.95
C ASN A 15 28.85 -7.36 7.61
N SER A 16 29.90 -8.05 8.07
CA SER A 16 29.72 -9.34 8.73
C SER A 16 28.96 -9.18 10.06
N VAL A 17 28.34 -10.25 10.49
CA VAL A 17 27.60 -10.28 11.77
C VAL A 17 28.53 -9.96 12.92
N GLU A 18 29.76 -10.48 12.88
CA GLU A 18 30.78 -10.26 13.92
C GLU A 18 31.16 -8.79 14.06
N VAL A 19 31.37 -8.08 12.93
CA VAL A 19 31.70 -6.64 12.95
C VAL A 19 30.52 -5.84 13.48
N GLN A 20 29.32 -6.16 13.05
CA GLN A 20 28.10 -5.49 13.54
C GLN A 20 27.90 -5.74 15.04
N ASN A 21 28.09 -6.97 15.48
CA ASN A 21 27.97 -7.35 16.88
C ASN A 21 29.00 -6.57 17.75
N LYS A 22 30.23 -6.53 17.31
CA LYS A 22 31.30 -5.76 18.02
C LYS A 22 30.92 -4.28 18.13
N LEU A 23 30.53 -3.64 17.02
CA LEU A 23 30.17 -2.21 17.02
C LEU A 23 29.00 -1.88 17.93
N ILE A 24 27.96 -2.76 17.99
CA ILE A 24 26.85 -2.58 18.90
C ILE A 24 27.30 -2.72 20.36
N ASN A 25 28.10 -3.72 20.68
CA ASN A 25 28.60 -3.93 22.05
C ASN A 25 29.50 -2.77 22.49
N ASP A 26 30.48 -2.37 21.67
CA ASP A 26 31.38 -1.24 21.96
C ASP A 26 30.59 0.06 22.22
N PHE A 27 29.57 0.33 21.38
CA PHE A 27 28.68 1.48 21.58
C PHE A 27 27.89 1.38 22.88
N CYS A 28 27.35 0.22 23.19
CA CYS A 28 26.56 0.01 24.40
C CYS A 28 27.42 0.12 25.66
N GLU A 29 28.65 -0.42 25.67
CA GLU A 29 29.59 -0.29 26.77
C GLU A 29 29.93 1.18 27.01
N ASN A 30 30.32 1.91 25.96
CA ASN A 30 30.66 3.33 26.04
C ASN A 30 29.51 4.22 26.56
N ASN A 31 28.26 3.83 26.27
CA ASN A 31 27.09 4.56 26.71
C ASN A 31 26.42 3.95 27.97
N ARG A 32 27.05 3.00 28.64
CA ARG A 32 26.56 2.30 29.83
C ARG A 32 25.16 1.66 29.61
N ILE A 33 24.93 1.12 28.42
CA ILE A 33 23.73 0.39 28.04
C ILE A 33 24.01 -1.09 28.18
N LYS A 34 23.31 -1.78 29.08
CA LYS A 34 23.41 -3.24 29.19
C LYS A 34 22.35 -3.86 28.26
N LEU A 35 22.77 -4.52 27.19
CA LEU A 35 21.89 -5.28 26.31
C LEU A 35 21.47 -6.60 26.99
N ASP A 36 20.20 -6.96 26.80
CA ASP A 36 19.68 -8.23 27.24
C ASP A 36 19.91 -9.33 26.20
N LYS A 37 19.78 -8.98 24.90
CA LYS A 37 20.06 -9.90 23.79
C LYS A 37 20.31 -9.15 22.48
N ILE A 38 20.90 -9.85 21.50
CA ILE A 38 21.00 -9.40 20.11
C ILE A 38 20.20 -10.37 19.23
N ILE A 39 19.34 -9.82 18.38
CA ILE A 39 18.54 -10.58 17.40
C ILE A 39 19.17 -10.38 16.03
N ILE A 40 19.36 -11.48 15.28
CA ILE A 40 20.07 -11.48 14.02
C ILE A 40 19.17 -12.02 12.91
N ASP A 41 19.02 -11.23 11.84
CA ASP A 41 18.42 -11.66 10.56
C ASP A 41 19.53 -11.91 9.54
N GLU A 42 19.85 -13.16 9.30
CA GLU A 42 20.80 -13.55 8.28
C GLU A 42 20.15 -13.66 6.90
N GLY A 43 20.70 -12.92 5.94
CA GLY A 43 20.28 -13.02 4.56
C GLY A 43 20.80 -14.29 3.89
N ILE A 44 19.98 -15.28 3.57
CA ILE A 44 20.40 -16.41 2.74
C ILE A 44 20.67 -15.89 1.30
N SER A 45 21.88 -16.03 0.80
CA SER A 45 22.22 -15.80 -0.59
C SER A 45 21.70 -16.98 -1.43
N GLY A 46 20.75 -16.74 -2.34
CA GLY A 46 20.25 -17.73 -3.28
C GLY A 46 19.20 -17.10 -4.19
N SER A 47 19.39 -17.24 -5.47
CA SER A 47 18.50 -16.84 -6.55
C SER A 47 17.14 -17.55 -6.45
N GLY A 48 16.21 -16.97 -5.75
CA GLY A 48 14.84 -17.44 -5.64
C GLY A 48 13.96 -16.38 -5.01
N GLU A 49 12.93 -15.98 -5.75
CA GLU A 49 11.89 -15.02 -5.38
C GLU A 49 11.01 -15.52 -4.22
N LYS A 50 11.58 -15.82 -3.08
CA LYS A 50 10.79 -15.88 -1.85
C LYS A 50 11.22 -14.67 -1.02
N THR A 51 10.30 -13.76 -0.84
CA THR A 51 10.37 -12.65 0.13
C THR A 51 10.81 -13.25 1.46
N LYS A 52 12.11 -13.14 1.76
CA LYS A 52 12.66 -13.74 2.98
C LYS A 52 11.96 -13.14 4.16
N MET A 53 11.32 -13.99 4.93
CA MET A 53 10.76 -13.62 6.23
C MET A 53 11.91 -13.12 7.09
N ARG A 54 11.74 -11.92 7.61
CA ARG A 54 12.64 -11.32 8.60
C ARG A 54 12.09 -11.69 9.97
N ASP A 55 12.36 -12.91 10.38
CA ASP A 55 11.78 -13.46 11.61
C ASP A 55 12.25 -12.66 12.82
N GLY A 56 13.51 -12.21 12.84
CA GLY A 56 14.04 -11.34 13.86
C GLY A 56 13.36 -9.98 13.91
N TYR A 57 13.18 -9.32 12.76
CA TYR A 57 12.46 -8.05 12.69
C TYR A 57 11.01 -8.20 13.15
N ASN A 58 10.31 -9.22 12.65
CA ASN A 58 8.91 -9.46 13.01
C ASN A 58 8.76 -9.76 14.49
N SER A 59 9.67 -10.57 15.06
CA SER A 59 9.71 -10.85 16.50
C SER A 59 9.90 -9.58 17.33
N ILE A 60 10.79 -8.66 16.89
CA ILE A 60 10.99 -7.38 17.57
C ILE A 60 9.73 -6.51 17.50
N ILE A 61 9.06 -6.44 16.35
CA ILE A 61 7.79 -5.70 16.19
C ILE A 61 6.73 -6.25 17.15
N GLU A 62 6.63 -7.58 17.28
CA GLU A 62 5.70 -8.23 18.23
C GLU A 62 6.05 -7.89 19.68
N MET A 63 7.32 -7.95 20.03
CA MET A 63 7.80 -7.60 21.38
C MET A 63 7.56 -6.11 21.69
N ILE A 64 7.62 -5.21 20.71
CA ILE A 64 7.26 -3.79 20.87
C ILE A 64 5.75 -3.68 21.14
N HIS A 65 4.90 -4.38 20.38
CA HIS A 65 3.46 -4.39 20.60
C HIS A 65 3.11 -4.85 22.03
N ASN A 66 3.79 -5.87 22.52
CA ASN A 66 3.61 -6.45 23.84
C ASN A 66 4.26 -5.62 24.97
N LYS A 67 4.97 -4.52 24.65
CA LYS A 67 5.73 -3.69 25.61
C LYS A 67 6.84 -4.47 26.35
N GLU A 68 7.44 -5.44 25.69
CA GLU A 68 8.54 -6.24 26.25
C GLU A 68 9.89 -5.57 26.05
N ILE A 69 9.98 -4.61 25.10
CA ILE A 69 11.21 -3.85 24.75
C ILE A 69 11.05 -2.42 25.24
N ASP A 70 12.12 -1.86 25.79
CA ASP A 70 12.24 -0.44 26.12
C ASP A 70 13.28 0.28 25.24
N THR A 71 14.25 -0.45 24.67
CA THR A 71 15.31 0.12 23.85
C THR A 71 15.70 -0.83 22.72
N LEU A 72 15.76 -0.30 21.50
CA LEU A 72 16.28 -0.97 20.32
C LEU A 72 17.52 -0.26 19.81
N VAL A 73 18.63 -0.99 19.65
CA VAL A 73 19.91 -0.50 19.15
C VAL A 73 20.21 -1.14 17.80
N VAL A 74 20.52 -0.31 16.80
CA VAL A 74 20.91 -0.76 15.46
C VAL A 74 22.17 -0.02 15.01
N ILE A 75 22.93 -0.60 14.09
CA ILE A 75 24.10 0.08 13.51
C ILE A 75 23.69 1.24 12.63
N SER A 76 22.66 1.06 11.81
CA SER A 76 22.14 2.10 10.93
C SER A 76 20.66 1.89 10.64
N ILE A 77 19.97 2.98 10.28
CA ILE A 77 18.57 2.94 9.86
C ILE A 77 18.36 1.97 8.69
N SER A 78 19.32 1.92 7.76
CA SER A 78 19.27 1.02 6.61
C SER A 78 19.40 -0.46 6.98
N ARG A 79 19.88 -0.80 8.17
CA ARG A 79 19.87 -2.17 8.70
C ARG A 79 18.55 -2.53 9.36
N TRP A 80 17.87 -1.55 9.92
CA TRP A 80 16.55 -1.73 10.50
C TRP A 80 15.47 -1.87 9.42
N GLY A 81 15.27 -0.88 8.57
CA GLY A 81 14.24 -0.89 7.53
C GLY A 81 14.77 -1.18 6.13
N ARG A 82 13.93 -1.70 5.24
CA ARG A 82 14.24 -1.92 3.82
C ARG A 82 13.93 -0.69 2.96
N ASN A 83 13.03 0.14 3.43
CA ASN A 83 12.60 1.38 2.77
C ASN A 83 12.11 2.38 3.83
N LEU A 84 11.91 3.63 3.43
CA LEU A 84 11.47 4.69 4.33
C LEU A 84 10.12 4.38 4.99
N GLY A 85 9.20 3.71 4.29
CA GLY A 85 7.89 3.36 4.85
C GLY A 85 7.94 2.36 5.98
N GLU A 86 8.82 1.37 5.88
CA GLU A 86 9.04 0.39 6.96
C GLU A 86 9.67 1.07 8.18
N ILE A 87 10.64 1.95 7.96
CA ILE A 87 11.29 2.76 9.01
C ILE A 87 10.25 3.64 9.70
N TYR A 88 9.49 4.42 8.93
CA TYR A 88 8.45 5.32 9.44
C TYR A 88 7.46 4.59 10.34
N LYS A 89 6.85 3.51 9.84
CA LYS A 89 5.85 2.74 10.58
C LYS A 89 6.40 2.14 11.87
N SER A 90 7.61 1.60 11.82
CA SER A 90 8.23 0.98 13.00
C SER A 90 8.63 2.01 14.04
N VAL A 91 9.11 3.19 13.64
CA VAL A 91 9.48 4.26 14.56
C VAL A 91 8.22 4.89 15.20
N GLN A 92 7.16 5.13 14.43
CA GLN A 92 5.87 5.55 14.97
C GLN A 92 5.32 4.57 16.00
N LEU A 93 5.45 3.26 15.72
CA LEU A 93 5.07 2.22 16.68
C LEU A 93 5.92 2.32 17.95
N MET A 94 7.24 2.41 17.82
CA MET A 94 8.17 2.53 18.96
C MET A 94 7.82 3.76 19.81
N GLU A 95 7.59 4.91 19.20
CA GLU A 95 7.21 6.14 19.88
C GLU A 95 5.89 5.97 20.64
N SER A 96 4.87 5.40 20.00
CA SER A 96 3.55 5.15 20.64
C SER A 96 3.61 4.19 21.83
N LYS A 97 4.64 3.32 21.87
CA LYS A 97 4.86 2.34 22.94
C LYS A 97 5.93 2.79 23.95
N GLY A 98 6.55 3.96 23.75
CA GLY A 98 7.60 4.49 24.62
C GLY A 98 8.93 3.76 24.47
N VAL A 99 9.16 3.09 23.34
CA VAL A 99 10.42 2.38 23.04
C VAL A 99 11.43 3.36 22.45
N LYS A 100 12.64 3.38 23.05
CA LYS A 100 13.76 4.18 22.58
C LYS A 100 14.44 3.50 21.39
N PHE A 101 14.64 4.25 20.32
CA PHE A 101 15.38 3.80 19.13
C PHE A 101 16.74 4.49 19.05
N LEU A 102 17.80 3.69 18.90
CA LEU A 102 19.19 4.15 18.78
C LEU A 102 19.78 3.66 17.46
N SER A 103 20.26 4.58 16.63
CA SER A 103 21.02 4.27 15.41
C SER A 103 22.42 4.84 15.53
N ILE A 104 23.44 3.95 15.48
CA ILE A 104 24.82 4.30 15.80
C ILE A 104 25.42 5.19 14.72
N LYS A 105 25.35 4.79 13.45
CA LYS A 105 25.98 5.52 12.33
C LYS A 105 25.40 6.92 12.11
N GLU A 106 24.10 7.05 12.21
CA GLU A 106 23.40 8.34 12.04
C GLU A 106 23.37 9.16 13.34
N ASN A 107 23.92 8.62 14.44
CA ASN A 107 23.89 9.24 15.76
C ASN A 107 22.48 9.68 16.20
N ILE A 108 21.50 8.80 15.96
CA ILE A 108 20.10 9.05 16.32
C ILE A 108 19.78 8.39 17.65
N ASP A 109 19.25 9.18 18.56
CA ASP A 109 18.65 8.76 19.82
C ASP A 109 17.29 9.42 19.97
N THR A 110 16.21 8.66 19.83
CA THR A 110 14.84 9.18 19.90
C THR A 110 14.45 9.70 21.30
N SER A 111 15.23 9.47 22.34
CA SER A 111 15.03 10.11 23.63
C SER A 111 15.48 11.58 23.65
N THR A 112 16.33 11.99 22.70
CA THR A 112 16.83 13.36 22.58
C THR A 112 15.96 14.21 21.66
N PRO A 113 15.90 15.56 21.86
CA PRO A 113 15.21 16.44 20.93
C PRO A 113 15.74 16.35 19.49
N TYR A 114 17.05 16.24 19.32
CA TYR A 114 17.71 16.11 18.01
C TYR A 114 17.30 14.80 17.30
N GLY A 115 17.34 13.67 18.01
CA GLY A 115 16.95 12.38 17.43
C GLY A 115 15.48 12.36 17.01
N ARG A 116 14.58 12.91 17.83
CA ARG A 116 13.15 13.07 17.46
C ARG A 116 12.99 13.97 16.24
N PHE A 117 13.68 15.11 16.18
CA PHE A 117 13.65 15.98 15.02
C PHE A 117 14.09 15.26 13.74
N THR A 118 15.20 14.52 13.80
CA THR A 118 15.72 13.75 12.65
C THR A 118 14.70 12.71 12.16
N ILE A 119 14.07 11.98 13.07
CA ILE A 119 13.04 11.00 12.72
C ILE A 119 11.80 11.69 12.12
N ASN A 120 11.36 12.83 12.66
CA ASN A 120 10.25 13.59 12.11
C ASN A 120 10.54 14.11 10.70
N LEU A 121 11.79 14.54 10.45
CA LEU A 121 12.21 14.94 9.10
C LEU A 121 12.15 13.77 8.11
N LEU A 122 12.65 12.60 8.49
CA LEU A 122 12.56 11.38 7.66
C LEU A 122 11.11 10.97 7.41
N SER A 123 10.24 11.14 8.40
CA SER A 123 8.80 10.88 8.29
C SER A 123 8.14 11.81 7.28
N SER A 124 8.43 13.11 7.35
CA SER A 124 7.91 14.11 6.40
C SER A 124 8.38 13.86 4.97
N LEU A 125 9.64 13.43 4.79
CA LEU A 125 10.14 13.04 3.48
C LEU A 125 9.40 11.83 2.91
N TYR A 126 9.08 10.84 3.75
CA TYR A 126 8.30 9.68 3.33
C TYR A 126 6.85 10.06 2.94
N GLU A 127 6.20 10.91 3.73
CA GLU A 127 4.86 11.40 3.41
C GLU A 127 4.84 12.15 2.07
N MET A 128 5.83 13.01 1.83
CA MET A 128 6.01 13.71 0.55
C MET A 128 6.19 12.71 -0.62
N GLU A 129 7.00 11.65 -0.45
CA GLU A 129 7.18 10.61 -1.46
C GLU A 129 5.85 9.92 -1.80
N LEU A 130 5.03 9.60 -0.78
CA LEU A 130 3.71 8.99 -0.98
C LEU A 130 2.76 9.92 -1.74
N GLU A 131 2.78 11.22 -1.47
CA GLU A 131 1.96 12.19 -2.19
C GLU A 131 2.37 12.28 -3.67
N LEU A 132 3.67 12.35 -3.94
CA LEU A 132 4.20 12.34 -5.31
C LEU A 132 3.80 11.06 -6.08
N ILE A 133 3.81 9.90 -5.42
CA ILE A 133 3.36 8.64 -6.03
C ILE A 133 1.86 8.71 -6.34
N LYS A 134 1.03 9.21 -5.42
CA LYS A 134 -0.42 9.37 -5.64
C LYS A 134 -0.70 10.30 -6.82
N ASP A 135 0.00 11.40 -6.93
CA ASP A 135 -0.18 12.34 -8.04
C ASP A 135 0.24 11.72 -9.38
N ARG A 136 1.38 11.02 -9.45
CA ARG A 136 1.78 10.29 -10.67
C ARG A 136 0.74 9.25 -11.10
N VAL A 137 0.17 8.49 -10.15
CA VAL A 137 -0.90 7.53 -10.44
C VAL A 137 -2.14 8.25 -10.96
N LYS A 138 -2.54 9.35 -10.34
CA LYS A 138 -3.69 10.17 -10.77
C LYS A 138 -3.51 10.72 -12.17
N ASP A 139 -2.32 11.25 -12.49
CA ASP A 139 -1.99 11.76 -13.81
C ASP A 139 -2.00 10.64 -14.87
N THR A 140 -1.41 9.49 -14.54
CA THR A 140 -1.43 8.31 -15.42
C THR A 140 -2.86 7.85 -15.71
N LEU A 141 -3.72 7.79 -14.69
CA LEU A 141 -5.12 7.42 -14.86
C LEU A 141 -5.88 8.46 -15.69
N LYS A 142 -5.59 9.76 -15.50
CA LYS A 142 -6.16 10.84 -16.30
C LYS A 142 -5.74 10.74 -17.77
N MET A 143 -4.46 10.55 -18.04
CA MET A 143 -3.95 10.34 -19.42
C MET A 143 -4.60 9.12 -20.09
N LYS A 144 -4.74 8.00 -19.38
CA LYS A 144 -5.45 6.81 -19.91
C LYS A 144 -6.91 7.10 -20.19
N LYS A 145 -7.58 7.86 -19.33
CA LYS A 145 -8.97 8.27 -19.53
C LYS A 145 -9.13 9.19 -20.77
N ASP A 146 -8.27 10.17 -20.89
CA ASP A 146 -8.32 11.17 -21.98
C ASP A 146 -7.99 10.53 -23.34
N SER A 147 -7.13 9.50 -23.37
CA SER A 147 -6.82 8.70 -24.56
C SER A 147 -7.80 7.54 -24.82
N GLY A 148 -8.93 7.44 -24.09
CA GLY A 148 -9.92 6.39 -24.27
C GLY A 148 -9.46 4.97 -23.86
N LYS A 149 -8.30 4.87 -23.21
CA LYS A 149 -7.74 3.59 -22.73
C LYS A 149 -8.40 3.10 -21.44
N VAL A 150 -8.23 1.81 -21.17
CA VAL A 150 -8.73 1.21 -19.93
C VAL A 150 -7.95 1.72 -18.73
N TYR A 151 -8.58 2.46 -17.83
CA TYR A 151 -7.99 2.99 -16.60
C TYR A 151 -8.69 2.46 -15.32
N SER A 152 -9.78 1.70 -15.49
CA SER A 152 -10.55 1.13 -14.38
C SER A 152 -11.20 -0.19 -14.81
N LYS A 153 -12.21 -0.67 -14.05
CA LYS A 153 -13.03 -1.81 -14.49
C LYS A 153 -13.70 -1.49 -15.82
N THR A 154 -13.67 -2.45 -16.75
CA THR A 154 -14.28 -2.32 -18.07
C THR A 154 -15.76 -1.91 -17.95
N PRO A 155 -16.17 -0.74 -18.46
CA PRO A 155 -17.54 -0.27 -18.34
C PRO A 155 -18.51 -1.18 -19.11
N PHE A 156 -19.78 -1.17 -18.69
CA PHE A 156 -20.84 -1.88 -19.40
C PHE A 156 -21.04 -1.27 -20.78
N GLY A 157 -21.15 -2.08 -21.82
CA GLY A 157 -21.21 -1.64 -23.22
C GLY A 157 -19.89 -1.74 -23.96
N PHE A 158 -18.79 -2.13 -23.30
CA PHE A 158 -17.48 -2.29 -23.89
C PHE A 158 -16.81 -3.59 -23.44
N ASN A 159 -15.95 -4.14 -24.29
CA ASN A 159 -15.01 -5.21 -23.96
C ASN A 159 -13.60 -4.63 -23.88
N ARG A 160 -12.76 -5.22 -23.04
CA ARG A 160 -11.32 -4.89 -22.98
C ARG A 160 -10.57 -5.78 -23.95
N VAL A 161 -9.78 -5.18 -24.83
CA VAL A 161 -8.82 -5.87 -25.71
C VAL A 161 -7.46 -5.19 -25.50
N GLY A 162 -6.58 -5.85 -24.74
CA GLY A 162 -5.34 -5.21 -24.29
C GLY A 162 -5.63 -4.00 -23.38
N ASP A 163 -5.16 -2.83 -23.78
CA ASP A 163 -5.42 -1.55 -23.09
C ASP A 163 -6.56 -0.73 -23.71
N ASP A 164 -7.23 -1.26 -24.75
CA ASP A 164 -8.28 -0.55 -25.46
C ASP A 164 -9.67 -1.03 -25.07
N LEU A 165 -10.65 -0.11 -25.19
CA LEU A 165 -12.08 -0.40 -25.02
C LEU A 165 -12.72 -0.59 -26.39
N VAL A 166 -13.16 -1.79 -26.70
CA VAL A 166 -13.90 -2.12 -27.92
C VAL A 166 -15.38 -2.23 -27.62
N GLU A 167 -16.24 -1.68 -28.48
CA GLU A 167 -17.68 -1.68 -28.26
C GLU A 167 -18.27 -3.08 -28.23
N ASN A 168 -19.04 -3.39 -27.17
CA ASN A 168 -19.84 -4.60 -27.07
C ASN A 168 -21.26 -4.31 -27.56
N LYS A 169 -21.56 -4.67 -28.81
CA LYS A 169 -22.86 -4.41 -29.45
C LYS A 169 -24.05 -5.00 -28.67
N LYS A 170 -23.88 -6.16 -28.00
CA LYS A 170 -24.95 -6.77 -27.19
C LYS A 170 -25.25 -5.95 -25.93
N GLU A 171 -24.21 -5.57 -25.20
CA GLU A 171 -24.35 -4.74 -23.99
C GLU A 171 -24.86 -3.33 -24.34
N LYS A 172 -24.42 -2.75 -25.45
CA LYS A 172 -24.90 -1.43 -25.93
C LYS A 172 -26.40 -1.45 -26.26
N ARG A 173 -26.87 -2.50 -26.92
CA ARG A 173 -28.31 -2.67 -27.20
C ARG A 173 -29.10 -2.74 -25.89
N LEU A 174 -28.60 -3.49 -24.90
CA LEU A 174 -29.25 -3.61 -23.60
C LEU A 174 -29.25 -2.28 -22.84
N LEU A 175 -28.14 -1.56 -22.87
CA LEU A 175 -28.01 -0.24 -22.28
C LEU A 175 -29.01 0.77 -22.90
N ASN A 176 -29.11 0.80 -24.21
CA ASN A 176 -30.13 1.62 -24.92
C ASN A 176 -31.57 1.25 -24.53
N LYS A 177 -31.83 -0.04 -24.31
CA LYS A 177 -33.13 -0.48 -23.80
C LYS A 177 -33.38 0.03 -22.38
N MET A 178 -32.37 -0.01 -21.50
CA MET A 178 -32.47 0.54 -20.13
C MET A 178 -32.80 2.04 -20.16
N PHE A 179 -32.15 2.81 -21.03
CA PHE A 179 -32.45 4.25 -21.21
C PHE A 179 -33.87 4.49 -21.71
N LYS A 180 -34.34 3.72 -22.71
CA LYS A 180 -35.71 3.82 -23.19
C LYS A 180 -36.75 3.55 -22.08
N LEU A 181 -36.54 2.49 -21.28
CA LEU A 181 -37.38 2.17 -20.14
C LEU A 181 -37.36 3.27 -19.05
N LYS A 182 -36.21 3.88 -18.84
CA LYS A 182 -36.09 5.00 -17.87
C LYS A 182 -36.85 6.23 -18.36
N ASN A 183 -36.71 6.58 -19.64
CA ASN A 183 -37.42 7.71 -20.27
C ASN A 183 -38.94 7.51 -20.31
N SER A 184 -39.41 6.24 -20.36
CA SER A 184 -40.85 5.92 -20.20
C SER A 184 -41.34 5.94 -18.74
N GLY A 185 -40.53 6.49 -17.80
CA GLY A 185 -40.93 6.71 -16.41
C GLY A 185 -40.71 5.52 -15.47
N LEU A 186 -40.05 4.42 -15.89
CA LEU A 186 -39.83 3.29 -15.01
C LEU A 186 -38.76 3.62 -13.96
N SER A 187 -38.97 3.14 -12.73
CA SER A 187 -37.97 3.20 -11.67
C SER A 187 -36.81 2.21 -11.94
N TYR A 188 -35.64 2.45 -11.38
CA TYR A 188 -34.51 1.53 -11.49
C TYR A 188 -34.83 0.12 -10.98
N GLY A 189 -35.73 0.01 -10.00
CA GLY A 189 -36.25 -1.29 -9.51
C GLY A 189 -37.02 -2.03 -10.59
N LYS A 190 -38.00 -1.37 -11.22
CA LYS A 190 -38.77 -1.96 -12.31
C LYS A 190 -37.93 -2.34 -13.52
N ILE A 191 -36.90 -1.53 -13.84
CA ILE A 191 -35.91 -1.86 -14.90
C ILE A 191 -35.08 -3.10 -14.49
N SER A 192 -34.61 -3.17 -13.25
CA SER A 192 -33.90 -4.35 -12.71
C SER A 192 -34.75 -5.63 -12.84
N ASP A 193 -36.03 -5.55 -12.49
CA ASP A 193 -36.94 -6.70 -12.58
C ASP A 193 -37.26 -7.11 -14.04
N TYR A 194 -37.39 -6.13 -14.94
CA TYR A 194 -37.49 -6.38 -16.37
C TYR A 194 -36.25 -7.16 -16.87
N LEU A 195 -35.04 -6.75 -16.49
CA LEU A 195 -33.81 -7.40 -16.90
C LEU A 195 -33.70 -8.84 -16.35
N LYS A 196 -34.12 -9.07 -15.11
CA LYS A 196 -34.14 -10.40 -14.48
C LYS A 196 -35.14 -11.33 -15.19
N ARG A 197 -36.38 -10.86 -15.46
CA ARG A 197 -37.41 -11.64 -16.14
C ARG A 197 -36.98 -12.06 -17.54
N ASN A 198 -36.24 -11.20 -18.23
CA ASN A 198 -35.69 -11.50 -19.56
C ASN A 198 -34.35 -12.22 -19.51
N ARG A 199 -33.93 -12.75 -18.33
CA ARG A 199 -32.71 -13.54 -18.12
C ARG A 199 -31.42 -12.83 -18.57
N HIS A 200 -31.41 -11.48 -18.56
CA HIS A 200 -30.17 -10.74 -18.77
C HIS A 200 -29.32 -10.83 -17.54
N LEU A 201 -28.01 -11.05 -17.74
CA LEU A 201 -27.01 -11.07 -16.67
C LEU A 201 -26.18 -9.79 -16.69
N THR A 202 -25.62 -9.44 -15.55
CA THR A 202 -24.62 -8.36 -15.46
C THR A 202 -23.33 -8.78 -16.16
N LYS A 203 -22.40 -7.85 -16.38
CA LYS A 203 -21.10 -8.13 -16.99
C LYS A 203 -20.29 -9.21 -16.23
N SER A 204 -20.48 -9.31 -14.93
CA SER A 204 -19.86 -10.33 -14.07
C SER A 204 -20.70 -11.62 -13.92
N GLY A 205 -21.77 -11.78 -14.72
CA GLY A 205 -22.64 -12.96 -14.66
C GLY A 205 -23.65 -12.97 -13.51
N GLY A 206 -23.73 -11.90 -12.72
CA GLY A 206 -24.65 -11.80 -11.59
C GLY A 206 -26.05 -11.31 -11.99
N LYS A 207 -26.98 -11.34 -11.02
CA LYS A 207 -28.34 -10.80 -11.18
C LYS A 207 -28.34 -9.26 -11.10
N TRP A 208 -29.21 -8.62 -11.85
CA TRP A 208 -29.40 -7.18 -11.80
C TRP A 208 -30.00 -6.74 -10.46
N THR A 209 -29.53 -5.62 -9.95
CA THR A 209 -30.09 -4.92 -8.79
C THR A 209 -30.42 -3.48 -9.19
N PRO A 210 -31.34 -2.78 -8.48
CA PRO A 210 -31.62 -1.36 -8.75
C PRO A 210 -30.36 -0.50 -8.73
N ASN A 211 -29.43 -0.76 -7.79
CA ASN A 211 -28.17 -0.05 -7.67
C ASN A 211 -27.24 -0.29 -8.86
N ASN A 212 -27.17 -1.52 -9.39
CA ASN A 212 -26.38 -1.80 -10.58
C ASN A 212 -26.91 -1.07 -11.81
N VAL A 213 -28.23 -1.05 -11.98
CA VAL A 213 -28.89 -0.30 -13.07
C VAL A 213 -28.56 1.18 -12.97
N TYR A 214 -28.77 1.78 -11.78
CA TYR A 214 -28.46 3.18 -11.52
C TYR A 214 -26.99 3.52 -11.81
N SER A 215 -26.07 2.75 -11.24
CA SER A 215 -24.62 3.01 -11.37
C SER A 215 -24.15 2.92 -12.83
N ILE A 216 -24.60 1.91 -13.58
CA ILE A 216 -24.27 1.73 -14.99
C ILE A 216 -24.79 2.90 -15.84
N MET A 217 -26.04 3.27 -15.65
CA MET A 217 -26.65 4.38 -16.41
C MET A 217 -26.01 5.72 -16.06
N LYS A 218 -25.75 6.00 -14.77
CA LYS A 218 -25.09 7.22 -14.30
C LYS A 218 -23.67 7.36 -14.87
N ASN A 219 -22.88 6.29 -14.82
CA ASN A 219 -21.51 6.31 -15.34
C ASN A 219 -21.50 6.51 -16.87
N HIS A 220 -22.44 5.88 -17.59
CA HIS A 220 -22.52 6.05 -19.03
C HIS A 220 -22.87 7.50 -19.44
N ILE A 221 -23.77 8.17 -18.72
CA ILE A 221 -24.07 9.59 -18.93
C ILE A 221 -22.83 10.46 -18.67
N LYS A 222 -22.11 10.17 -17.58
CA LYS A 222 -20.93 10.97 -17.16
C LYS A 222 -19.75 10.83 -18.13
N ASP A 223 -19.50 9.62 -18.64
CA ASP A 223 -18.31 9.33 -19.47
C ASP A 223 -18.52 9.71 -20.95
N HIS A 224 -19.74 9.76 -21.44
CA HIS A 224 -20.05 10.04 -22.84
C HIS A 224 -20.71 11.39 -23.10
N LYS A 225 -20.82 12.29 -22.09
CA LYS A 225 -21.52 13.60 -22.22
C LYS A 225 -22.87 13.52 -22.97
N ILE A 226 -23.54 12.37 -22.88
CA ILE A 226 -24.87 12.22 -23.46
C ILE A 226 -25.83 12.90 -22.51
N THR A 227 -26.19 14.14 -22.83
CA THR A 227 -27.31 14.83 -22.20
C THR A 227 -28.55 13.98 -22.42
N PRO A 228 -29.30 13.57 -21.37
CA PRO A 228 -30.59 12.97 -21.59
C PRO A 228 -31.45 14.00 -22.33
N VAL A 229 -31.83 13.68 -23.55
CA VAL A 229 -32.84 14.46 -24.24
C VAL A 229 -34.11 14.31 -23.44
N LEU A 230 -34.39 15.32 -22.63
CA LEU A 230 -35.72 15.52 -22.03
C LEU A 230 -36.65 15.91 -23.17
N VAL A 231 -37.47 14.95 -23.62
CA VAL A 231 -38.66 15.20 -24.42
C VAL A 231 -39.84 15.01 -23.51
#